data_2b79351d1e56ab3e5c18b5dc799cd85b
#
_entry.id   2b79351d1e56ab3e5c18b5dc799cd85b
#
_cell.length_a   1.000
_cell.length_b   1.000
_cell.length_c   1.000
_cell.angle_alpha   90.00
_cell.angle_beta   90.00
_cell.angle_gamma   90.00
#
_symmetry.space_group_name_H-M   'P 1'
#
loop_
_entity.id
_entity.type
_entity.pdbx_description
1 polymer ?
#
loop_
_entity_poly.entity_id
_entity_poly.type
_entity_poly.pdbx_seq_one_letter_code
_entity_poly.pdbx_strand_id
1 'polypeptide(L)'
;MFSFLKKLFGPGTDYKALIQAGAIIIDVRSPQEFDGGHIKGSKNIPVNIIQREVAGIKKMGKPVITVCQSGARSGMAKGILKSAGIEVYNGGSWFGLRSKI
;
A
#
# COMPACT_ATOMS: atom_id res chain seq x y z
N MET A 1 16.79 -16.94 8.95
CA MET A 1 16.09 -17.16 7.67
C MET A 1 14.60 -17.40 7.82
N PHE A 2 14.18 -18.32 8.69
CA PHE A 2 12.76 -18.58 8.88
C PHE A 2 11.99 -17.39 9.44
N SER A 3 12.60 -16.61 10.34
CA SER A 3 11.94 -15.41 10.87
C SER A 3 11.73 -14.36 9.78
N PHE A 4 12.63 -14.28 8.82
CA PHE A 4 12.50 -13.38 7.68
C PHE A 4 11.31 -13.79 6.81
N LEU A 5 11.16 -15.10 6.54
CA LEU A 5 10.04 -15.60 5.76
C LEU A 5 8.72 -15.37 6.47
N LYS A 6 8.66 -15.52 7.79
CA LYS A 6 7.47 -15.22 8.57
C LYS A 6 7.06 -13.78 8.43
N LYS A 7 8.01 -12.86 8.42
CA LYS A 7 7.72 -11.43 8.25
C LYS A 7 7.15 -11.12 6.87
N LEU A 8 7.58 -11.87 5.85
CA LEU A 8 7.09 -11.66 4.49
C LEU A 8 5.70 -12.23 4.26
N PHE A 9 5.38 -13.38 4.86
CA PHE A 9 4.18 -14.13 4.52
C PHE A 9 3.14 -14.21 5.61
N GLY A 10 3.41 -13.68 6.79
CA GLY A 10 2.51 -13.77 7.90
C GLY A 10 1.83 -12.46 8.22
N PRO A 11 0.93 -12.48 9.23
CA PRO A 11 0.34 -11.25 9.76
C PRO A 11 1.39 -10.36 10.41
N GLY A 12 2.64 -10.80 10.45
CA GLY A 12 3.75 -10.04 11.00
C GLY A 12 4.52 -9.21 9.99
N THR A 13 3.91 -8.79 8.87
CA THR A 13 4.58 -7.88 7.95
C THR A 13 5.02 -6.63 8.70
N ASP A 14 6.29 -6.31 8.61
CA ASP A 14 6.86 -5.16 9.30
C ASP A 14 6.76 -3.92 8.41
N TYR A 15 5.60 -3.24 8.47
CA TYR A 15 5.35 -2.07 7.65
C TYR A 15 6.28 -0.91 7.96
N LYS A 16 6.64 -0.75 9.23
CA LYS A 16 7.56 0.30 9.63
C LYS A 16 8.92 0.12 8.97
N ALA A 17 9.42 -1.12 8.95
CA ALA A 17 10.68 -1.43 8.30
C ALA A 17 10.60 -1.21 6.79
N LEU A 18 9.48 -1.58 6.16
CA LEU A 18 9.27 -1.34 4.73
C LEU A 18 9.34 0.15 4.40
N ILE A 19 8.69 0.97 5.21
CA ILE A 19 8.68 2.42 4.99
C ILE A 19 10.07 3.01 5.20
N GLN A 20 10.78 2.55 6.22
CA GLN A 20 12.16 2.99 6.47
C GLN A 20 13.08 2.62 5.31
N ALA A 21 12.78 1.51 4.62
CA ALA A 21 13.54 1.06 3.46
C ALA A 21 13.10 1.74 2.15
N GLY A 22 12.14 2.66 2.21
CA GLY A 22 11.75 3.46 1.05
C GLY A 22 10.41 3.11 0.42
N ALA A 23 9.62 2.22 1.04
CA ALA A 23 8.29 1.90 0.52
C ALA A 23 7.40 3.14 0.50
N ILE A 24 6.51 3.21 -0.50
CA ILE A 24 5.54 4.29 -0.59
C ILE A 24 4.16 3.77 -0.20
N ILE A 25 3.37 4.63 0.42
CA ILE A 25 2.00 4.32 0.79
C ILE A 25 1.07 4.94 -0.23
N ILE A 26 0.21 4.12 -0.84
CA ILE A 26 -0.80 4.59 -1.78
C ILE A 26 -2.17 4.34 -1.17
N ASP A 27 -2.90 5.42 -0.93
CA ASP A 27 -4.26 5.38 -0.42
C ASP A 27 -5.20 5.33 -1.62
N VAL A 28 -5.93 4.22 -1.76
CA VAL A 28 -6.77 3.99 -2.93
C VAL A 28 -8.23 4.34 -2.71
N ARG A 29 -8.51 5.14 -1.67
CA ARG A 29 -9.85 5.67 -1.41
C ARG A 29 -10.16 6.85 -2.34
N SER A 30 -11.39 7.33 -2.29
CA SER A 30 -11.76 8.52 -3.04
C SER A 30 -11.01 9.75 -2.52
N PRO A 31 -10.89 10.82 -3.34
CA PRO A 31 -10.26 12.06 -2.89
C PRO A 31 -10.96 12.68 -1.69
N GLN A 32 -12.28 12.58 -1.59
CA GLN A 32 -13.02 13.13 -0.47
C GLN A 32 -12.69 12.40 0.83
N GLU A 33 -12.60 11.07 0.78
CA GLU A 33 -12.19 10.29 1.94
C GLU A 33 -10.78 10.66 2.38
N PHE A 34 -9.87 10.77 1.40
CA PHE A 34 -8.47 11.11 1.65
C PHE A 34 -8.34 12.48 2.31
N ASP A 35 -9.08 13.46 1.81
CA ASP A 35 -9.07 14.82 2.36
C ASP A 35 -9.55 14.88 3.81
N GLY A 36 -10.44 13.97 4.18
CA GLY A 36 -10.98 13.90 5.54
C GLY A 36 -10.02 13.29 6.56
N GLY A 37 -8.90 12.77 6.13
CA GLY A 37 -7.88 12.18 6.99
C GLY A 37 -7.13 11.08 6.25
N HIS A 38 -5.82 11.07 6.38
CA HIS A 38 -4.97 10.08 5.72
C HIS A 38 -3.61 9.99 6.42
N ILE A 39 -2.82 9.02 6.04
CA ILE A 39 -1.47 8.88 6.57
C ILE A 39 -0.58 9.96 5.96
N LYS A 40 0.16 10.67 6.80
CA LYS A 40 1.08 11.69 6.36
C LYS A 40 2.11 11.09 5.39
N GLY A 41 2.27 11.73 4.24
CA GLY A 41 3.20 11.26 3.21
C GLY A 41 2.62 10.26 2.25
N SER A 42 1.39 9.77 2.47
CA SER A 42 0.75 8.86 1.53
C SER A 42 0.27 9.62 0.29
N LYS A 43 0.18 8.88 -0.83
CA LYS A 43 -0.32 9.41 -2.09
C LYS A 43 -1.73 8.88 -2.32
N ASN A 44 -2.62 9.73 -2.80
CA ASN A 44 -3.98 9.32 -3.13
C ASN A 44 -4.07 8.96 -4.62
N ILE A 45 -4.29 7.69 -4.89
CA ILE A 45 -4.57 7.19 -6.24
C ILE A 45 -5.76 6.25 -6.10
N PRO A 46 -6.98 6.75 -6.34
CA PRO A 46 -8.19 5.93 -6.18
C PRO A 46 -8.14 4.64 -6.98
N VAL A 47 -8.74 3.58 -6.43
CA VAL A 47 -8.67 2.24 -7.04
C VAL A 47 -9.23 2.21 -8.46
N ASN A 48 -10.22 3.05 -8.77
CA ASN A 48 -10.84 3.08 -10.09
C ASN A 48 -9.93 3.67 -11.17
N ILE A 49 -8.83 4.32 -10.79
CA ILE A 49 -7.87 4.86 -11.77
C ILE A 49 -6.49 4.23 -11.63
N ILE A 50 -6.29 3.32 -10.68
CA ILE A 50 -4.97 2.76 -10.41
C ILE A 50 -4.38 2.05 -11.63
N GLN A 51 -5.23 1.43 -12.46
CA GLN A 51 -4.77 0.69 -13.63
C GLN A 51 -4.00 1.59 -14.60
N ARG A 52 -4.47 2.81 -14.80
CA ARG A 52 -3.80 3.74 -15.72
C ARG A 52 -2.55 4.40 -15.11
N GLU A 53 -2.37 4.26 -13.80
CA GLU A 53 -1.22 4.82 -13.09
C GLU A 53 -0.10 3.80 -12.87
N VAL A 54 -0.33 2.55 -13.30
CA VAL A 54 0.60 1.44 -13.08
C VAL A 54 2.01 1.75 -13.59
N ALA A 55 2.12 2.28 -14.81
CA ALA A 55 3.43 2.54 -15.41
C ALA A 55 4.23 3.55 -14.58
N GLY A 56 3.58 4.61 -14.11
CA GLY A 56 4.22 5.61 -13.27
C GLY A 56 4.64 5.05 -11.91
N ILE A 57 3.79 4.23 -11.31
CA ILE A 57 4.09 3.60 -10.03
C ILE A 57 5.27 2.64 -10.18
N LYS A 58 5.26 1.84 -11.24
CA LYS A 58 6.34 0.89 -11.51
C LYS A 58 7.67 1.62 -11.72
N LYS A 59 7.63 2.74 -12.38
CA LYS A 59 8.82 3.54 -12.68
C LYS A 59 9.49 4.07 -11.42
N MET A 60 8.75 4.23 -10.34
CA MET A 60 9.32 4.68 -9.06
C MET A 60 10.31 3.67 -8.49
N GLY A 61 10.16 2.38 -8.84
CA GLY A 61 11.10 1.34 -8.41
C GLY A 61 11.10 1.07 -6.92
N LYS A 62 9.99 1.31 -6.24
CA LYS A 62 9.89 1.16 -4.78
C LYS A 62 8.77 0.20 -4.41
N PRO A 63 8.90 -0.51 -3.27
CA PRO A 63 7.78 -1.28 -2.74
C PRO A 63 6.59 -0.36 -2.44
N VAL A 64 5.39 -0.90 -2.60
CA VAL A 64 4.15 -0.15 -2.40
C VAL A 64 3.34 -0.80 -1.29
N ILE A 65 2.77 0.02 -0.42
CA ILE A 65 1.80 -0.42 0.58
C ILE A 65 0.48 0.26 0.23
N THR A 66 -0.53 -0.54 -0.13
CA THR A 66 -1.85 0.01 -0.45
C THR A 66 -2.70 0.06 0.81
N VAL A 67 -3.51 1.11 0.98
CA VAL A 67 -4.47 1.22 2.08
C VAL A 67 -5.80 1.73 1.56
N CYS A 68 -6.86 1.41 2.28
CA CYS A 68 -8.18 1.97 2.05
C CYS A 68 -8.92 2.06 3.40
N GLN A 69 -10.25 2.07 3.40
CA GLN A 69 -11.01 2.15 4.64
C GLN A 69 -10.97 0.83 5.42
N SER A 70 -11.16 -0.31 4.72
CA SER A 70 -11.30 -1.61 5.37
C SER A 70 -10.38 -2.69 4.82
N GLY A 71 -9.67 -2.43 3.73
CA GLY A 71 -8.76 -3.40 3.11
C GLY A 71 -9.26 -4.01 1.82
N ALA A 72 -10.54 -3.82 1.46
CA ALA A 72 -11.10 -4.42 0.25
C ALA A 72 -10.58 -3.77 -1.03
N ARG A 73 -10.69 -2.46 -1.13
CA ARG A 73 -10.20 -1.71 -2.30
C ARG A 73 -8.68 -1.81 -2.41
N SER A 74 -7.99 -1.77 -1.27
CA SER A 74 -6.52 -1.90 -1.26
C SER A 74 -6.08 -3.29 -1.67
N GLY A 75 -6.87 -4.33 -1.39
CA GLY A 75 -6.61 -5.68 -1.88
C GLY A 75 -6.76 -5.77 -3.38
N MET A 76 -7.77 -5.12 -3.96
CA MET A 76 -7.95 -5.05 -5.41
C MET A 76 -6.77 -4.33 -6.07
N ALA A 77 -6.36 -3.21 -5.52
CA ALA A 77 -5.22 -2.45 -6.02
C ALA A 77 -3.93 -3.27 -5.96
N LYS A 78 -3.75 -4.01 -4.87
CA LYS A 78 -2.60 -4.91 -4.73
C LYS A 78 -2.56 -5.91 -5.87
N GLY A 79 -3.70 -6.52 -6.21
CA GLY A 79 -3.77 -7.48 -7.31
C GLY A 79 -3.33 -6.87 -8.64
N ILE A 80 -3.81 -5.67 -8.93
CA ILE A 80 -3.48 -4.96 -10.16
C ILE A 80 -1.98 -4.65 -10.22
N LEU A 81 -1.43 -4.10 -9.15
CA LEU A 81 -0.02 -3.72 -9.11
C LEU A 81 0.90 -4.93 -9.12
N LYS A 82 0.53 -5.99 -8.41
CA LYS A 82 1.30 -7.23 -8.38
C LYS A 82 1.38 -7.85 -9.77
N SER A 83 0.27 -7.84 -10.52
CA SER A 83 0.24 -8.36 -11.89
C SER A 83 1.18 -7.61 -12.82
N ALA A 84 1.50 -6.38 -12.50
CA ALA A 84 2.45 -5.55 -13.26
C ALA A 84 3.91 -5.74 -12.81
N GLY A 85 4.15 -6.63 -11.85
CA GLY A 85 5.51 -6.89 -11.36
C GLY A 85 5.98 -5.95 -10.27
N ILE A 86 5.06 -5.23 -9.63
CA ILE A 86 5.41 -4.33 -8.53
C ILE A 86 5.35 -5.10 -7.20
N GLU A 87 6.36 -4.89 -6.37
CA GLU A 87 6.32 -5.42 -5.01
C GLU A 87 5.30 -4.61 -4.22
N VAL A 88 4.22 -5.27 -3.79
CA VAL A 88 3.10 -4.57 -3.16
C VAL A 88 2.53 -5.37 -1.98
N TYR A 89 2.12 -4.66 -0.95
CA TYR A 89 1.54 -5.21 0.27
C TYR A 89 0.20 -4.53 0.53
N ASN A 90 -0.80 -5.30 0.94
CA ASN A 90 -2.08 -4.73 1.35
C ASN A 90 -1.97 -4.31 2.81
N GLY A 91 -1.87 -3.01 3.06
CA GLY A 91 -1.78 -2.46 4.41
C GLY A 91 -3.11 -2.45 5.16
N GLY A 92 -4.22 -2.74 4.47
CA GLY A 92 -5.54 -2.77 5.07
C GLY A 92 -6.14 -1.40 5.32
N SER A 93 -6.70 -1.21 6.50
CA SER A 93 -7.24 0.09 6.92
C SER A 93 -6.12 1.10 7.09
N TRP A 94 -6.30 2.30 6.50
CA TRP A 94 -5.30 3.36 6.65
C TRP A 94 -5.14 3.77 8.11
N PHE A 95 -6.23 3.79 8.84
CA PHE A 95 -6.22 4.14 10.25
C PHE A 95 -5.45 3.10 11.07
N GLY A 96 -5.68 1.83 10.77
CA GLY A 96 -4.96 0.74 11.43
C GLY A 96 -3.48 0.75 11.12
N LEU A 97 -3.12 0.98 9.86
CA LEU A 97 -1.71 1.05 9.48
C LEU A 97 -1.02 2.23 10.16
N ARG A 98 -1.68 3.38 10.23
CA ARG A 98 -1.12 4.57 10.88
C ARG A 98 -0.67 4.29 12.31
N SER A 99 -1.38 3.45 13.02
CA SER A 99 -1.03 3.12 14.40
C SER A 99 0.17 2.19 14.52
N LYS A 100 0.61 1.60 13.42
CA LYS A 100 1.74 0.65 13.39
C LYS A 100 3.05 1.25 12.90
N ILE A 101 3.01 2.49 12.48
CA ILE A 101 4.17 3.13 11.84
C ILE A 101 4.51 4.46 12.47
#